data_f3837ca83386903b6a9d2db258743080
#
_entry.id   f3837ca83386903b6a9d2db258743080
#
_cell.length_a   1.000
_cell.length_b   1.000
_cell.length_c   1.000
_cell.angle_alpha   90.00
_cell.angle_beta   90.00
_cell.angle_gamma   90.00
#
_symmetry.space_group_name_H-M   'P 1'
#
loop_
_entity.id
_entity.type
_entity.pdbx_description
1 polymer ?
#
loop_
_entity_poly.entity_id
_entity_poly.type
_entity_poly.pdbx_seq_one_letter_code
_entity_poly.pdbx_strand_id
1 'polypeptide(L)'
;MAASLIDPSRAPVAFGRRAVPQLFEELQQRPEAARRQRALNSLCDLMHDPERVYQTVTGGFLEQVKVLFQDEDADVRTKTCDLLHVLTSHSVGRQALLSSSLLPPLSQLLDDPSSSCRRSVHRVLKRLTLLPAGADALLTLVPKLMLKLRQEKEEEEVQALILSTLSSCSYQDPRPALANDGVSLLGHILSHRSTNIRRRRPSLMALSVCRDGKEQVCEQNLLPVLVGLLQDEDLEVQVNAVGVIMFTVTITTGKQQCLDLDVLPVLLDFVPKKKEEEEEQDEERRRRRKALVLYSLRALAALAEAPGGRHLLLEQLPVLEARTESEEDQDIRRSAQSAIHVITWTP
;
A
#
# COMPACT_ATOMS: atom_id res chain seq x y z
N MET A 1 36.51 33.45 10.31
CA MET A 1 36.56 32.07 9.74
C MET A 1 35.41 31.17 10.19
N ALA A 2 34.18 31.71 10.37
CA ALA A 2 33.00 30.93 10.74
C ALA A 2 32.00 30.74 9.56
N ALA A 3 32.25 31.35 8.41
CA ALA A 3 31.30 31.32 7.27
C ALA A 3 31.38 30.04 6.41
N SER A 4 32.34 29.13 6.67
CA SER A 4 32.53 27.92 5.88
C SER A 4 31.83 26.67 6.41
N LEU A 5 31.03 26.80 7.48
CA LEU A 5 30.34 25.66 8.12
C LEU A 5 28.84 25.58 7.75
N ILE A 6 28.30 26.56 7.02
CA ILE A 6 26.91 26.55 6.60
C ILE A 6 26.84 25.94 5.21
N ASP A 7 26.09 24.84 5.06
CA ASP A 7 25.76 24.25 3.75
C ASP A 7 25.10 25.34 2.89
N PRO A 8 25.69 25.67 1.71
CA PRO A 8 25.16 26.71 0.84
C PRO A 8 23.74 26.40 0.30
N SER A 9 23.28 25.15 0.40
CA SER A 9 21.93 24.75 0.06
C SER A 9 20.91 25.04 1.18
N ARG A 10 21.36 25.53 2.34
CA ARG A 10 20.54 25.84 3.50
C ARG A 10 20.51 27.34 3.79
N ALA A 11 19.41 27.80 4.36
CA ALA A 11 19.30 29.16 4.86
C ALA A 11 20.08 29.30 6.18
N PRO A 12 20.74 30.45 6.43
CA PRO A 12 21.24 30.76 7.76
C PRO A 12 20.07 30.96 8.72
N VAL A 13 19.94 30.10 9.73
CA VAL A 13 18.83 30.15 10.69
C VAL A 13 19.35 30.42 12.10
N ALA A 14 18.54 31.13 12.87
CA ALA A 14 18.74 31.22 14.31
C ALA A 14 18.49 29.84 14.96
N PHE A 15 19.33 29.51 15.95
CA PHE A 15 19.12 28.30 16.74
C PHE A 15 17.92 28.43 17.69
N GLY A 16 17.30 27.27 17.98
CA GLY A 16 16.25 27.18 18.99
C GLY A 16 14.85 27.48 18.45
N ARG A 17 13.96 27.94 19.34
CA ARG A 17 12.52 28.10 19.07
C ARG A 17 12.16 29.11 17.98
N ARG A 18 13.06 29.99 17.61
CA ARG A 18 12.84 31.03 16.59
C ARG A 18 13.10 30.57 15.16
N ALA A 19 13.75 29.41 14.97
CA ALA A 19 14.12 28.93 13.64
C ALA A 19 12.92 28.71 12.72
N VAL A 20 11.89 28.01 13.18
CA VAL A 20 10.68 27.73 12.38
C VAL A 20 9.93 29.02 12.02
N PRO A 21 9.53 29.90 12.98
CA PRO A 21 8.85 31.16 12.65
C PRO A 21 9.63 32.03 11.68
N GLN A 22 10.95 32.16 11.87
CA GLN A 22 11.79 33.00 11.02
C GLN A 22 11.86 32.51 9.58
N LEU A 23 11.93 31.17 9.36
CA LEU A 23 11.93 30.61 8.01
C LEU A 23 10.57 30.79 7.32
N PHE A 24 9.47 30.64 8.04
CA PHE A 24 8.15 30.90 7.48
C PHE A 24 7.93 32.39 7.18
N GLU A 25 8.42 33.29 8.04
CA GLU A 25 8.43 34.73 7.76
C GLU A 25 9.23 35.06 6.50
N GLU A 26 10.41 34.45 6.31
CA GLU A 26 11.22 34.60 5.10
C GLU A 26 10.44 34.16 3.84
N LEU A 27 9.74 33.02 3.90
CA LEU A 27 8.91 32.54 2.79
C LEU A 27 7.75 33.50 2.44
N GLN A 28 7.13 34.13 3.45
CA GLN A 28 6.05 35.10 3.26
C GLN A 28 6.49 36.37 2.51
N GLN A 29 7.73 36.79 2.68
CA GLN A 29 8.31 37.94 1.99
C GLN A 29 8.51 37.70 0.48
N ARG A 30 8.26 36.51 -0.02
CA ARG A 30 8.42 36.05 -1.41
C ARG A 30 9.79 36.41 -1.99
N PRO A 31 10.88 36.00 -1.34
CA PRO A 31 12.22 36.29 -1.86
C PRO A 31 12.46 35.54 -3.18
N GLU A 32 13.62 35.75 -3.81
CA GLU A 32 14.04 35.00 -4.99
C GLU A 32 13.90 33.47 -4.79
N ALA A 33 13.65 32.73 -5.88
CA ALA A 33 13.44 31.27 -5.85
C ALA A 33 14.52 30.52 -5.06
N ALA A 34 15.79 30.85 -5.27
CA ALA A 34 16.90 30.25 -4.56
C ALA A 34 16.83 30.44 -3.03
N ARG A 35 16.33 31.59 -2.56
CA ARG A 35 16.13 31.81 -1.13
C ARG A 35 14.95 30.98 -0.61
N ARG A 36 13.83 30.92 -1.36
CA ARG A 36 12.68 30.07 -0.98
C ARG A 36 13.09 28.59 -0.88
N GLN A 37 13.87 28.10 -1.86
CA GLN A 37 14.38 26.73 -1.85
C GLN A 37 15.27 26.46 -0.62
N ARG A 38 16.18 27.36 -0.27
CA ARG A 38 17.03 27.23 0.93
C ARG A 38 16.21 27.22 2.22
N ALA A 39 15.22 28.11 2.33
CA ALA A 39 14.34 28.15 3.49
C ALA A 39 13.53 26.84 3.63
N LEU A 40 12.98 26.32 2.54
CA LEU A 40 12.27 25.03 2.51
C LEU A 40 13.17 23.85 2.85
N ASN A 41 14.41 23.82 2.34
CA ASN A 41 15.38 22.79 2.70
C ASN A 41 15.68 22.81 4.21
N SER A 42 15.89 24.00 4.78
CA SER A 42 16.13 24.15 6.22
C SER A 42 14.90 23.73 7.05
N LEU A 43 13.68 24.04 6.59
CA LEU A 43 12.44 23.57 7.23
C LEU A 43 12.33 22.04 7.15
N CYS A 44 12.66 21.41 6.01
CA CYS A 44 12.66 19.94 5.91
C CYS A 44 13.59 19.30 6.95
N ASP A 45 14.80 19.84 7.12
CA ASP A 45 15.75 19.34 8.12
C ASP A 45 15.18 19.50 9.55
N LEU A 46 14.56 20.64 9.86
CA LEU A 46 13.95 20.87 11.17
C LEU A 46 12.76 19.96 11.45
N MET A 47 11.97 19.59 10.44
CA MET A 47 10.78 18.74 10.62
C MET A 47 11.11 17.26 10.92
N HIS A 48 12.38 16.88 11.00
CA HIS A 48 12.77 15.59 11.57
C HIS A 48 12.65 15.55 13.10
N ASP A 49 12.62 16.72 13.74
CA ASP A 49 12.40 16.87 15.18
C ASP A 49 10.89 16.98 15.49
N PRO A 50 10.29 16.06 16.28
CA PRO A 50 8.88 16.10 16.64
C PRO A 50 8.45 17.41 17.31
N GLU A 51 9.33 18.07 18.08
CA GLU A 51 9.03 19.36 18.72
C GLU A 51 8.83 20.45 17.66
N ARG A 52 9.63 20.44 16.58
CA ARG A 52 9.49 21.38 15.47
C ARG A 52 8.22 21.15 14.66
N VAL A 53 7.85 19.89 14.45
CA VAL A 53 6.57 19.53 13.83
C VAL A 53 5.42 20.08 14.68
N TYR A 54 5.44 19.85 15.99
CA TYR A 54 4.42 20.37 16.90
C TYR A 54 4.35 21.90 16.86
N GLN A 55 5.50 22.57 16.89
CA GLN A 55 5.59 24.04 16.77
C GLN A 55 4.98 24.54 15.45
N THR A 56 5.27 23.86 14.33
CA THR A 56 4.76 24.22 13.01
C THR A 56 3.23 24.12 12.96
N VAL A 57 2.69 23.05 13.51
CA VAL A 57 1.24 22.79 13.53
C VAL A 57 0.53 23.79 14.45
N THR A 58 0.97 23.93 15.70
CA THR A 58 0.31 24.79 16.69
C THR A 58 0.50 26.27 16.41
N GLY A 59 1.58 26.65 15.72
CA GLY A 59 1.82 28.02 15.29
C GLY A 59 1.01 28.44 14.05
N GLY A 60 0.22 27.53 13.45
CA GLY A 60 -0.59 27.85 12.27
C GLY A 60 0.22 28.03 10.98
N PHE A 61 1.51 27.64 10.98
CA PHE A 61 2.39 27.83 9.82
C PHE A 61 2.03 26.94 8.63
N LEU A 62 1.29 25.86 8.86
CA LEU A 62 0.96 24.88 7.81
C LEU A 62 0.15 25.52 6.67
N GLU A 63 -0.80 26.39 6.97
CA GLU A 63 -1.61 27.06 5.94
C GLU A 63 -0.78 28.03 5.06
N GLN A 64 0.37 28.49 5.56
CA GLN A 64 1.22 29.42 4.82
C GLN A 64 1.90 28.75 3.61
N VAL A 65 2.05 27.42 3.60
CA VAL A 65 2.63 26.71 2.44
C VAL A 65 1.69 26.65 1.23
N LYS A 66 0.41 26.96 1.42
CA LYS A 66 -0.61 26.85 0.36
C LYS A 66 -0.27 27.67 -0.90
N VAL A 67 0.26 28.86 -0.70
CA VAL A 67 0.63 29.74 -1.82
C VAL A 67 1.82 29.20 -2.61
N LEU A 68 2.68 28.37 -2.00
CA LEU A 68 3.86 27.78 -2.63
C LEU A 68 3.51 26.62 -3.58
N PHE A 69 2.31 26.06 -3.50
CA PHE A 69 1.86 25.05 -4.47
C PHE A 69 1.66 25.63 -5.88
N GLN A 70 1.50 26.94 -5.98
CA GLN A 70 1.34 27.66 -7.26
C GLN A 70 2.59 28.49 -7.61
N ASP A 71 3.70 28.21 -6.97
CA ASP A 71 4.96 28.91 -7.28
C ASP A 71 5.37 28.64 -8.73
N GLU A 72 5.92 29.65 -9.41
CA GLU A 72 6.42 29.53 -10.78
C GLU A 72 7.58 28.54 -10.88
N ASP A 73 8.40 28.48 -9.86
CA ASP A 73 9.56 27.61 -9.77
C ASP A 73 9.16 26.18 -9.35
N ALA A 74 9.46 25.21 -10.22
CA ALA A 74 9.11 23.80 -10.01
C ALA A 74 9.83 23.19 -8.80
N ASP A 75 11.04 23.65 -8.49
CA ASP A 75 11.79 23.15 -7.34
C ASP A 75 11.18 23.68 -6.03
N VAL A 76 10.67 24.90 -6.03
CA VAL A 76 9.92 25.43 -4.86
C VAL A 76 8.66 24.59 -4.62
N ARG A 77 7.89 24.29 -5.66
CA ARG A 77 6.69 23.41 -5.52
C ARG A 77 7.10 22.02 -5.02
N THR A 78 8.16 21.43 -5.59
CA THR A 78 8.69 20.13 -5.18
C THR A 78 9.12 20.13 -3.70
N LYS A 79 9.92 21.12 -3.29
CA LYS A 79 10.40 21.27 -1.91
C LYS A 79 9.28 21.52 -0.92
N THR A 80 8.23 22.21 -1.34
CA THR A 80 7.01 22.36 -0.51
C THR A 80 6.33 21.02 -0.25
N CYS A 81 6.23 20.17 -1.27
CA CYS A 81 5.72 18.81 -1.11
C CYS A 81 6.65 17.93 -0.27
N ASP A 82 7.98 18.06 -0.43
CA ASP A 82 8.96 17.36 0.40
C ASP A 82 8.83 17.76 1.89
N LEU A 83 8.63 19.04 2.18
CA LEU A 83 8.36 19.53 3.54
C LEU A 83 7.12 18.83 4.13
N LEU A 84 6.02 18.76 3.38
CA LEU A 84 4.81 18.06 3.82
C LEU A 84 5.05 16.56 3.97
N HIS A 85 5.87 15.97 3.11
CA HIS A 85 6.25 14.56 3.23
C HIS A 85 7.00 14.28 4.54
N VAL A 86 7.99 15.12 4.91
CA VAL A 86 8.71 14.99 6.18
C VAL A 86 7.78 15.22 7.35
N LEU A 87 6.97 16.29 7.32
CA LEU A 87 6.00 16.62 8.36
C LEU A 87 5.00 15.46 8.59
N THR A 88 4.50 14.83 7.53
CA THR A 88 3.57 13.69 7.62
C THR A 88 4.24 12.38 8.04
N SER A 89 5.55 12.33 8.26
CA SER A 89 6.19 11.20 8.94
C SER A 89 5.70 11.05 10.39
N HIS A 90 5.30 12.16 10.99
CA HIS A 90 4.76 12.24 12.34
C HIS A 90 3.21 12.18 12.33
N SER A 91 2.62 11.50 13.32
CA SER A 91 1.15 11.38 13.43
C SER A 91 0.46 12.73 13.57
N VAL A 92 1.05 13.65 14.35
CA VAL A 92 0.56 15.03 14.52
C VAL A 92 0.52 15.77 13.19
N GLY A 93 1.57 15.63 12.36
CA GLY A 93 1.63 16.23 11.02
C GLY A 93 0.58 15.69 10.07
N ARG A 94 0.31 14.36 10.10
CA ARG A 94 -0.76 13.76 9.29
C ARG A 94 -2.13 14.28 9.70
N GLN A 95 -2.42 14.32 11.00
CA GLN A 95 -3.69 14.86 11.52
C GLN A 95 -3.87 16.35 11.14
N ALA A 96 -2.82 17.14 11.29
CA ALA A 96 -2.83 18.55 10.95
C ALA A 96 -3.11 18.77 9.44
N LEU A 97 -2.46 18.00 8.58
CA LEU A 97 -2.69 18.11 7.13
C LEU A 97 -4.12 17.72 6.76
N LEU A 98 -4.68 16.67 7.36
CA LEU A 98 -6.08 16.26 7.14
C LEU A 98 -7.09 17.30 7.64
N SER A 99 -6.78 18.03 8.73
CA SER A 99 -7.64 19.07 9.29
C SER A 99 -7.47 20.43 8.59
N SER A 100 -6.47 20.56 7.71
CA SER A 100 -6.16 21.79 6.99
C SER A 100 -6.91 21.91 5.66
N SER A 101 -6.85 23.09 5.05
CA SER A 101 -7.39 23.33 3.70
C SER A 101 -6.41 22.96 2.57
N LEU A 102 -5.34 22.20 2.87
CA LEU A 102 -4.23 21.95 1.93
C LEU A 102 -4.47 20.77 1.00
N LEU A 103 -5.32 19.81 1.36
CA LEU A 103 -5.51 18.60 0.55
C LEU A 103 -6.03 18.89 -0.87
N PRO A 104 -7.05 19.76 -1.08
CA PRO A 104 -7.51 20.10 -2.43
C PRO A 104 -6.42 20.74 -3.32
N PRO A 105 -5.69 21.79 -2.91
CA PRO A 105 -4.63 22.36 -3.74
C PRO A 105 -3.43 21.42 -3.92
N LEU A 106 -3.09 20.60 -2.92
CA LEU A 106 -2.07 19.55 -3.06
C LEU A 106 -2.47 18.53 -4.15
N SER A 107 -3.74 18.14 -4.22
CA SER A 107 -4.23 17.20 -5.23
C SER A 107 -4.16 17.72 -6.67
N GLN A 108 -4.10 19.04 -6.87
CA GLN A 108 -3.89 19.65 -8.19
C GLN A 108 -2.48 19.38 -8.70
N LEU A 109 -1.49 19.32 -7.82
CA LEU A 109 -0.10 19.02 -8.17
C LEU A 109 0.13 17.56 -8.62
N LEU A 110 -0.88 16.71 -8.55
CA LEU A 110 -0.83 15.40 -9.22
C LEU A 110 -0.63 15.53 -10.74
N ASP A 111 -1.00 16.66 -11.33
CA ASP A 111 -0.84 16.99 -12.75
C ASP A 111 0.30 17.99 -13.00
N ASP A 112 1.16 18.23 -12.03
CA ASP A 112 2.30 19.14 -12.17
C ASP A 112 3.19 18.73 -13.36
N PRO A 113 3.68 19.66 -14.17
CA PRO A 113 4.64 19.36 -15.24
C PRO A 113 5.91 18.65 -14.75
N SER A 114 6.39 19.00 -13.54
CA SER A 114 7.57 18.40 -12.93
C SER A 114 7.28 17.00 -12.39
N SER A 115 7.98 15.97 -12.89
CA SER A 115 7.89 14.61 -12.37
C SER A 115 8.33 14.52 -10.91
N SER A 116 9.32 15.31 -10.50
CA SER A 116 9.79 15.39 -9.12
C SER A 116 8.69 15.90 -8.19
N CYS A 117 7.94 16.94 -8.60
CA CYS A 117 6.81 17.46 -7.84
C CYS A 117 5.71 16.41 -7.70
N ARG A 118 5.29 15.78 -8.81
CA ARG A 118 4.30 14.70 -8.78
C ARG A 118 4.71 13.55 -7.85
N ARG A 119 5.99 13.13 -7.90
CA ARG A 119 6.52 12.09 -7.01
C ARG A 119 6.39 12.48 -5.54
N SER A 120 6.78 13.71 -5.18
CA SER A 120 6.68 14.20 -3.80
C SER A 120 5.23 14.26 -3.32
N VAL A 121 4.28 14.69 -4.17
CA VAL A 121 2.84 14.63 -3.86
C VAL A 121 2.39 13.19 -3.55
N HIS A 122 2.71 12.22 -4.42
CA HIS A 122 2.33 10.83 -4.19
C HIS A 122 2.94 10.26 -2.89
N ARG A 123 4.14 10.68 -2.49
CA ARG A 123 4.75 10.32 -1.21
C ARG A 123 3.94 10.87 -0.03
N VAL A 124 3.45 12.11 -0.12
CA VAL A 124 2.56 12.70 0.90
C VAL A 124 1.25 11.92 1.00
N LEU A 125 0.57 11.70 -0.14
CA LEU A 125 -0.71 10.97 -0.16
C LEU A 125 -0.57 9.57 0.47
N LYS A 126 0.50 8.83 0.10
CA LYS A 126 0.76 7.53 0.71
C LYS A 126 0.92 7.62 2.24
N ARG A 127 1.60 8.66 2.75
CA ARG A 127 1.74 8.82 4.21
C ARG A 127 0.43 9.14 4.90
N LEU A 128 -0.46 9.88 4.26
CA LEU A 128 -1.78 10.16 4.81
C LEU A 128 -2.60 8.88 5.00
N THR A 129 -2.46 7.90 4.09
CA THR A 129 -3.17 6.62 4.22
C THR A 129 -2.72 5.72 5.38
N LEU A 130 -1.67 6.11 6.13
CA LEU A 130 -1.33 5.46 7.40
C LEU A 130 -2.37 5.72 8.51
N LEU A 131 -3.27 6.67 8.29
CA LEU A 131 -4.44 6.91 9.13
C LEU A 131 -5.71 6.49 8.36
N PRO A 132 -6.67 5.78 8.98
CA PRO A 132 -7.94 5.44 8.33
C PRO A 132 -8.66 6.68 7.79
N ALA A 133 -8.73 7.77 8.57
CA ALA A 133 -9.30 9.04 8.14
C ALA A 133 -8.57 9.64 6.92
N GLY A 134 -7.27 9.36 6.76
CA GLY A 134 -6.51 9.78 5.59
C GLY A 134 -6.87 8.99 4.35
N ALA A 135 -7.04 7.67 4.47
CA ALA A 135 -7.52 6.83 3.37
C ALA A 135 -8.93 7.25 2.94
N ASP A 136 -9.82 7.52 3.91
CA ASP A 136 -11.18 8.01 3.66
C ASP A 136 -11.18 9.35 2.91
N ALA A 137 -10.38 10.33 3.37
CA ALA A 137 -10.26 11.63 2.71
C ALA A 137 -9.74 11.53 1.25
N LEU A 138 -8.99 10.48 0.92
CA LEU A 138 -8.45 10.26 -0.42
C LEU A 138 -9.38 9.47 -1.35
N LEU A 139 -10.53 8.95 -0.89
CA LEU A 139 -11.46 8.19 -1.72
C LEU A 139 -11.92 8.98 -2.96
N THR A 140 -12.09 10.29 -2.83
CA THR A 140 -12.46 11.18 -3.95
C THR A 140 -11.38 11.29 -5.03
N LEU A 141 -10.13 10.96 -4.71
CA LEU A 141 -9.01 10.97 -5.65
C LEU A 141 -8.81 9.62 -6.36
N VAL A 142 -9.48 8.55 -5.92
CA VAL A 142 -9.33 7.21 -6.50
C VAL A 142 -9.53 7.21 -8.02
N PRO A 143 -10.58 7.83 -8.61
CA PRO A 143 -10.75 7.85 -10.07
C PRO A 143 -9.56 8.51 -10.79
N LYS A 144 -9.02 9.60 -10.22
CA LYS A 144 -7.86 10.31 -10.79
C LYS A 144 -6.59 9.46 -10.72
N LEU A 145 -6.36 8.77 -9.61
CA LEU A 145 -5.21 7.88 -9.43
C LEU A 145 -5.28 6.68 -10.39
N MET A 146 -6.47 6.11 -10.59
CA MET A 146 -6.73 5.05 -11.56
C MET A 146 -6.43 5.50 -12.99
N LEU A 147 -6.88 6.70 -13.36
CA LEU A 147 -6.61 7.27 -14.68
C LEU A 147 -5.09 7.44 -14.93
N LYS A 148 -4.33 7.87 -13.92
CA LYS A 148 -2.87 8.00 -14.03
C LYS A 148 -2.18 6.67 -14.27
N LEU A 149 -2.60 5.61 -13.60
CA LEU A 149 -2.08 4.26 -13.85
C LEU A 149 -2.37 3.79 -15.29
N ARG A 150 -3.58 4.05 -15.82
CA ARG A 150 -3.94 3.69 -17.20
C ARG A 150 -3.10 4.41 -18.26
N GLN A 151 -2.67 5.61 -17.98
CA GLN A 151 -1.87 6.41 -18.92
C GLN A 151 -0.43 5.92 -19.05
N GLU A 152 0.07 5.12 -18.12
CA GLU A 152 1.44 4.55 -18.07
C GLU A 152 2.57 5.60 -18.27
N LYS A 153 2.27 6.88 -18.01
CA LYS A 153 3.20 8.01 -18.21
C LYS A 153 4.08 8.28 -17.00
N GLU A 154 3.73 7.70 -15.86
CA GLU A 154 4.45 7.92 -14.61
C GLU A 154 5.62 6.95 -14.48
N GLU A 155 6.69 7.41 -13.83
CA GLU A 155 7.82 6.56 -13.47
C GLU A 155 7.41 5.41 -12.56
N GLU A 156 8.12 4.29 -12.59
CA GLU A 156 7.82 3.09 -11.80
C GLU A 156 7.64 3.38 -10.30
N GLU A 157 8.47 4.26 -9.73
CA GLU A 157 8.35 4.66 -8.33
C GLU A 157 7.00 5.32 -8.05
N VAL A 158 6.54 6.19 -8.94
CA VAL A 158 5.24 6.88 -8.81
C VAL A 158 4.10 5.89 -8.97
N GLN A 159 4.16 4.99 -9.95
CA GLN A 159 3.16 3.93 -10.11
C GLN A 159 3.05 3.07 -8.83
N ALA A 160 4.18 2.69 -8.23
CA ALA A 160 4.22 1.94 -6.98
C ALA A 160 3.59 2.71 -5.81
N LEU A 161 3.79 4.02 -5.73
CA LEU A 161 3.16 4.89 -4.72
C LEU A 161 1.64 4.98 -4.94
N ILE A 162 1.19 5.15 -6.19
CA ILE A 162 -0.23 5.16 -6.55
C ILE A 162 -0.89 3.84 -6.13
N LEU A 163 -0.31 2.69 -6.50
CA LEU A 163 -0.82 1.37 -6.13
C LEU A 163 -0.93 1.20 -4.61
N SER A 164 0.08 1.66 -3.86
CA SER A 164 0.06 1.61 -2.39
C SER A 164 -1.05 2.49 -1.80
N THR A 165 -1.30 3.66 -2.37
CA THR A 165 -2.37 4.56 -1.94
C THR A 165 -3.73 3.96 -2.27
N LEU A 166 -3.93 3.45 -3.49
CA LEU A 166 -5.15 2.76 -3.91
C LEU A 166 -5.47 1.54 -3.04
N SER A 167 -4.45 0.76 -2.67
CA SER A 167 -4.63 -0.38 -1.75
C SER A 167 -5.24 0.07 -0.43
N SER A 168 -4.68 1.09 0.20
CA SER A 168 -5.18 1.61 1.47
C SER A 168 -6.60 2.18 1.34
N CYS A 169 -6.88 2.92 0.26
CA CYS A 169 -8.21 3.44 -0.03
C CYS A 169 -9.23 2.31 -0.24
N SER A 170 -8.86 1.26 -0.98
CA SER A 170 -9.73 0.12 -1.27
C SER A 170 -10.03 -0.75 -0.05
N TYR A 171 -9.13 -0.82 0.93
CA TYR A 171 -9.42 -1.44 2.23
C TYR A 171 -10.42 -0.63 3.05
N GLN A 172 -10.43 0.69 2.89
CA GLN A 172 -11.41 1.56 3.54
C GLN A 172 -12.77 1.49 2.83
N ASP A 173 -12.77 1.68 1.51
CA ASP A 173 -13.95 1.52 0.65
C ASP A 173 -13.53 1.09 -0.77
N PRO A 174 -13.86 -0.14 -1.22
CA PRO A 174 -13.51 -0.63 -2.55
C PRO A 174 -14.36 -0.04 -3.68
N ARG A 175 -15.55 0.50 -3.37
CA ARG A 175 -16.53 0.96 -4.39
C ARG A 175 -15.98 1.98 -5.39
N PRO A 176 -15.21 3.02 -4.99
CA PRO A 176 -14.69 3.96 -5.97
C PRO A 176 -13.74 3.31 -6.99
N ALA A 177 -12.93 2.34 -6.57
CA ALA A 177 -12.04 1.63 -7.48
C ALA A 177 -12.81 0.65 -8.37
N LEU A 178 -13.78 -0.09 -7.83
CA LEU A 178 -14.63 -1.02 -8.60
C LEU A 178 -15.45 -0.29 -9.67
N ALA A 179 -16.01 0.88 -9.34
CA ALA A 179 -16.76 1.71 -10.29
C ALA A 179 -15.89 2.30 -11.42
N ASN A 180 -14.57 2.23 -11.32
CA ASN A 180 -13.61 2.71 -12.31
C ASN A 180 -12.80 1.57 -12.94
N ASP A 181 -13.39 0.39 -13.11
CA ASP A 181 -12.78 -0.83 -13.68
C ASP A 181 -11.47 -1.23 -12.97
N GLY A 182 -11.46 -1.12 -11.65
CA GLY A 182 -10.26 -1.36 -10.83
C GLY A 182 -9.73 -2.77 -10.97
N VAL A 183 -10.60 -3.77 -11.01
CA VAL A 183 -10.21 -5.18 -11.17
C VAL A 183 -9.52 -5.40 -12.52
N SER A 184 -10.05 -4.86 -13.61
CA SER A 184 -9.43 -4.94 -14.95
C SER A 184 -8.04 -4.30 -14.97
N LEU A 185 -7.95 -3.05 -14.51
CA LEU A 185 -6.68 -2.33 -14.49
C LEU A 185 -5.61 -3.05 -13.66
N LEU A 186 -5.98 -3.48 -12.45
CA LEU A 186 -5.05 -4.20 -11.57
C LEU A 186 -4.72 -5.59 -12.12
N GLY A 187 -5.65 -6.22 -12.82
CA GLY A 187 -5.44 -7.47 -13.56
C GLY A 187 -4.34 -7.34 -14.63
N HIS A 188 -4.36 -6.28 -15.43
CA HIS A 188 -3.30 -6.00 -16.40
C HIS A 188 -1.93 -5.82 -15.72
N ILE A 189 -1.91 -5.17 -14.57
CA ILE A 189 -0.68 -4.96 -13.79
C ILE A 189 -0.12 -6.30 -13.24
N LEU A 190 -0.94 -7.36 -13.12
CA LEU A 190 -0.47 -8.68 -12.66
C LEU A 190 0.67 -9.25 -13.52
N SER A 191 0.71 -8.97 -14.78
CA SER A 191 1.75 -9.42 -15.72
C SER A 191 2.88 -8.41 -15.93
N HIS A 192 2.96 -7.37 -15.11
CA HIS A 192 3.98 -6.33 -15.27
C HIS A 192 5.39 -6.88 -15.07
N ARG A 193 6.36 -6.43 -15.90
CA ARG A 193 7.76 -6.88 -15.87
C ARG A 193 8.45 -6.63 -14.54
N SER A 194 8.20 -5.48 -13.92
CA SER A 194 8.82 -5.08 -12.67
C SER A 194 8.22 -5.85 -11.49
N THR A 195 9.08 -6.55 -10.75
CA THR A 195 8.71 -7.21 -9.49
C THR A 195 8.24 -6.20 -8.44
N ASN A 196 8.83 -4.98 -8.43
CA ASN A 196 8.43 -3.92 -7.51
C ASN A 196 6.96 -3.51 -7.74
N ILE A 197 6.52 -3.43 -8.98
CA ILE A 197 5.11 -3.20 -9.33
C ILE A 197 4.27 -4.43 -8.98
N ARG A 198 4.74 -5.66 -9.30
CA ARG A 198 4.02 -6.89 -8.94
C ARG A 198 3.82 -7.09 -7.45
N ARG A 199 4.74 -6.68 -6.58
CA ARG A 199 4.60 -6.70 -5.10
C ARG A 199 3.49 -5.79 -4.59
N ARG A 200 3.11 -4.73 -5.31
CA ARG A 200 2.11 -3.73 -4.89
C ARG A 200 0.66 -4.16 -5.18
N ARG A 201 0.37 -5.46 -5.17
CA ARG A 201 -0.96 -6.06 -5.44
C ARG A 201 -1.95 -6.16 -4.28
N PRO A 202 -1.64 -5.74 -3.04
CA PRO A 202 -2.68 -5.69 -2.00
C PRO A 202 -3.94 -4.94 -2.46
N SER A 203 -3.81 -4.09 -3.50
CA SER A 203 -4.95 -3.39 -4.11
C SER A 203 -6.00 -4.35 -4.68
N LEU A 204 -5.61 -5.38 -5.44
CA LEU A 204 -6.55 -6.36 -5.98
C LEU A 204 -7.16 -7.22 -4.86
N MET A 205 -6.35 -7.63 -3.88
CA MET A 205 -6.84 -8.35 -2.70
C MET A 205 -7.88 -7.51 -1.94
N ALA A 206 -7.63 -6.20 -1.76
CA ALA A 206 -8.58 -5.30 -1.12
C ALA A 206 -9.91 -5.20 -1.88
N LEU A 207 -9.88 -5.18 -3.22
CA LEU A 207 -11.10 -5.22 -4.04
C LEU A 207 -11.85 -6.54 -3.90
N SER A 208 -11.14 -7.66 -3.74
CA SER A 208 -11.73 -9.01 -3.64
C SER A 208 -12.37 -9.29 -2.27
N VAL A 209 -12.30 -8.39 -1.30
CA VAL A 209 -12.97 -8.54 0.00
C VAL A 209 -14.49 -8.50 -0.17
N CYS A 210 -15.02 -7.60 -1.00
CA CYS A 210 -16.45 -7.47 -1.25
C CYS A 210 -16.95 -8.41 -2.36
N ARG A 211 -18.25 -8.64 -2.42
CA ARG A 211 -18.88 -9.56 -3.38
C ARG A 211 -18.62 -9.14 -4.83
N ASP A 212 -18.87 -7.87 -5.15
CA ASP A 212 -18.72 -7.34 -6.51
C ASP A 212 -17.29 -7.52 -7.04
N GLY A 213 -16.29 -7.32 -6.18
CA GLY A 213 -14.88 -7.52 -6.55
C GLY A 213 -14.56 -8.98 -6.84
N LYS A 214 -15.12 -9.94 -6.07
CA LYS A 214 -14.96 -11.39 -6.31
C LYS A 214 -15.60 -11.79 -7.64
N GLU A 215 -16.82 -11.31 -7.90
CA GLU A 215 -17.53 -11.55 -9.15
C GLU A 215 -16.74 -11.00 -10.35
N GLN A 216 -16.23 -9.77 -10.27
CA GLN A 216 -15.39 -9.18 -11.31
C GLN A 216 -14.08 -9.95 -11.55
N VAL A 217 -13.42 -10.50 -10.52
CA VAL A 217 -12.24 -11.36 -10.68
C VAL A 217 -12.55 -12.59 -11.52
N CYS A 218 -13.71 -13.22 -11.27
CA CYS A 218 -14.18 -14.38 -12.04
C CYS A 218 -14.57 -14.00 -13.47
N GLU A 219 -15.37 -12.95 -13.65
CA GLU A 219 -15.87 -12.48 -14.94
C GLU A 219 -14.74 -12.06 -15.90
N GLN A 220 -13.69 -11.46 -15.36
CA GLN A 220 -12.53 -11.01 -16.14
C GLN A 220 -11.45 -12.08 -16.32
N ASN A 221 -11.76 -13.33 -15.93
CA ASN A 221 -10.88 -14.49 -16.09
C ASN A 221 -9.46 -14.26 -15.52
N LEU A 222 -9.35 -13.67 -14.33
CA LEU A 222 -8.06 -13.38 -13.70
C LEU A 222 -7.50 -14.57 -12.90
N LEU A 223 -8.32 -15.56 -12.55
CA LEU A 223 -7.90 -16.73 -11.76
C LEU A 223 -6.76 -17.53 -12.41
N PRO A 224 -6.73 -17.80 -13.73
CA PRO A 224 -5.58 -18.49 -14.35
C PRO A 224 -4.26 -17.75 -14.13
N VAL A 225 -4.27 -16.41 -14.25
CA VAL A 225 -3.08 -15.59 -14.00
C VAL A 225 -2.67 -15.67 -12.53
N LEU A 226 -3.63 -15.58 -11.61
CA LEU A 226 -3.38 -15.65 -10.16
C LEU A 226 -2.81 -17.01 -9.76
N VAL A 227 -3.34 -18.12 -10.32
CA VAL A 227 -2.80 -19.48 -10.09
C VAL A 227 -1.36 -19.58 -10.59
N GLY A 228 -1.06 -19.06 -11.78
CA GLY A 228 0.32 -18.99 -12.27
C GLY A 228 1.27 -18.21 -11.33
N LEU A 229 0.77 -17.16 -10.69
CA LEU A 229 1.55 -16.34 -9.75
C LEU A 229 1.80 -17.00 -8.39
N LEU A 230 1.14 -18.11 -8.08
CA LEU A 230 1.48 -18.91 -6.90
C LEU A 230 2.89 -19.52 -7.04
N GLN A 231 3.41 -19.63 -8.25
CA GLN A 231 4.76 -20.14 -8.54
C GLN A 231 5.78 -19.01 -8.82
N ASP A 232 5.43 -17.74 -8.55
CA ASP A 232 6.39 -16.62 -8.68
C ASP A 232 7.54 -16.80 -7.68
N GLU A 233 8.76 -16.40 -8.07
CA GLU A 233 9.93 -16.46 -7.18
C GLU A 233 9.81 -15.52 -5.96
N ASP A 234 8.96 -14.51 -6.05
CA ASP A 234 8.77 -13.50 -5.03
C ASP A 234 7.64 -13.87 -4.07
N LEU A 235 7.99 -14.06 -2.81
CA LEU A 235 7.06 -14.45 -1.74
C LEU A 235 5.89 -13.48 -1.55
N GLU A 236 6.11 -12.17 -1.71
CA GLU A 236 5.04 -11.17 -1.56
C GLU A 236 4.05 -11.27 -2.72
N VAL A 237 4.53 -11.62 -3.90
CA VAL A 237 3.68 -11.91 -5.08
C VAL A 237 2.81 -13.13 -4.82
N GLN A 238 3.38 -14.23 -4.30
CA GLN A 238 2.63 -15.44 -3.93
C GLN A 238 1.56 -15.14 -2.87
N VAL A 239 1.92 -14.43 -1.80
CA VAL A 239 0.99 -14.04 -0.72
C VAL A 239 -0.20 -13.25 -1.25
N ASN A 240 0.06 -12.28 -2.12
CA ASN A 240 -1.02 -11.47 -2.70
C ASN A 240 -1.92 -12.29 -3.63
N ALA A 241 -1.36 -13.18 -4.43
CA ALA A 241 -2.13 -14.05 -5.32
C ALA A 241 -3.03 -15.01 -4.54
N VAL A 242 -2.47 -15.71 -3.54
CA VAL A 242 -3.25 -16.56 -2.64
C VAL A 242 -4.32 -15.77 -1.90
N GLY A 243 -4.03 -14.54 -1.48
CA GLY A 243 -5.00 -13.68 -0.80
C GLY A 243 -6.23 -13.36 -1.67
N VAL A 244 -6.03 -13.07 -2.96
CA VAL A 244 -7.14 -12.87 -3.91
C VAL A 244 -7.93 -14.17 -4.10
N ILE A 245 -7.24 -15.30 -4.31
CA ILE A 245 -7.86 -16.62 -4.45
C ILE A 245 -8.68 -16.94 -3.21
N MET A 246 -8.11 -16.78 -2.00
CA MET A 246 -8.79 -17.05 -0.72
C MET A 246 -10.12 -16.30 -0.60
N PHE A 247 -10.18 -15.02 -1.00
CA PHE A 247 -11.45 -14.29 -0.99
C PHE A 247 -12.39 -14.76 -2.11
N THR A 248 -11.87 -15.01 -3.30
CA THR A 248 -12.68 -15.36 -4.48
C THR A 248 -13.34 -16.74 -4.34
N VAL A 249 -12.66 -17.73 -3.73
CA VAL A 249 -13.23 -19.06 -3.50
C VAL A 249 -14.34 -19.08 -2.44
N THR A 250 -14.68 -17.96 -1.82
CA THR A 250 -15.86 -17.88 -0.95
C THR A 250 -17.19 -17.79 -1.72
N ILE A 251 -17.15 -17.51 -3.03
CA ILE A 251 -18.33 -17.55 -3.91
C ILE A 251 -18.29 -18.80 -4.79
N THR A 252 -19.48 -19.30 -5.16
CA THR A 252 -19.64 -20.58 -5.90
C THR A 252 -18.87 -20.58 -7.23
N THR A 253 -18.98 -19.48 -8.01
CA THR A 253 -18.28 -19.35 -9.28
C THR A 253 -16.77 -19.41 -9.11
N GLY A 254 -16.23 -18.72 -8.10
CA GLY A 254 -14.80 -18.74 -7.79
C GLY A 254 -14.31 -20.12 -7.35
N LYS A 255 -15.07 -20.84 -6.52
CA LYS A 255 -14.75 -22.22 -6.14
C LYS A 255 -14.64 -23.12 -7.38
N GLN A 256 -15.66 -23.08 -8.24
CA GLN A 256 -15.67 -23.93 -9.43
C GLN A 256 -14.50 -23.63 -10.36
N GLN A 257 -14.29 -22.37 -10.69
CA GLN A 257 -13.16 -21.96 -11.56
C GLN A 257 -11.80 -22.36 -10.96
N CYS A 258 -11.60 -22.22 -9.64
CA CYS A 258 -10.36 -22.65 -9.00
C CYS A 258 -10.17 -24.16 -9.01
N LEU A 259 -11.25 -24.94 -8.83
CA LEU A 259 -11.20 -26.41 -8.95
C LEU A 259 -10.89 -26.84 -10.39
N ASP A 260 -11.50 -26.19 -11.38
CA ASP A 260 -11.24 -26.45 -12.80
C ASP A 260 -9.79 -26.11 -13.21
N LEU A 261 -9.13 -25.19 -12.49
CA LEU A 261 -7.72 -24.82 -12.67
C LEU A 261 -6.74 -25.68 -11.86
N ASP A 262 -7.23 -26.73 -11.20
CA ASP A 262 -6.42 -27.64 -10.38
C ASP A 262 -5.53 -26.89 -9.34
N VAL A 263 -6.11 -25.92 -8.63
CA VAL A 263 -5.37 -25.07 -7.67
C VAL A 263 -4.96 -25.81 -6.38
N LEU A 264 -5.66 -26.93 -6.05
CA LEU A 264 -5.49 -27.63 -4.79
C LEU A 264 -4.04 -28.12 -4.53
N PRO A 265 -3.36 -28.79 -5.49
CA PRO A 265 -1.98 -29.24 -5.30
C PRO A 265 -1.04 -28.09 -4.95
N VAL A 266 -1.19 -26.95 -5.65
CA VAL A 266 -0.34 -25.78 -5.44
C VAL A 266 -0.56 -25.17 -4.06
N LEU A 267 -1.81 -25.08 -3.60
CA LEU A 267 -2.12 -24.57 -2.25
C LEU A 267 -1.63 -25.54 -1.17
N LEU A 268 -1.73 -26.84 -1.40
CA LEU A 268 -1.24 -27.87 -0.47
C LEU A 268 0.29 -27.83 -0.33
N ASP A 269 1.03 -27.47 -1.38
CA ASP A 269 2.50 -27.35 -1.33
C ASP A 269 2.99 -26.23 -0.38
N PHE A 270 2.14 -25.28 -0.04
CA PHE A 270 2.45 -24.23 0.95
C PHE A 270 2.16 -24.67 2.41
N VAL A 271 1.45 -25.79 2.63
CA VAL A 271 1.03 -26.19 3.98
C VAL A 271 2.13 -26.82 4.81
N PRO A 272 2.98 -27.74 4.28
CA PRO A 272 4.03 -28.38 5.07
C PRO A 272 5.01 -27.39 5.66
N LYS A 273 5.43 -27.63 6.92
CA LYS A 273 6.47 -26.83 7.55
C LYS A 273 7.80 -27.08 6.83
N LYS A 274 8.36 -26.03 6.23
CA LYS A 274 9.64 -26.10 5.52
C LYS A 274 10.78 -25.77 6.49
N LYS A 275 11.92 -26.46 6.37
CA LYS A 275 13.12 -26.18 7.21
C LYS A 275 13.55 -24.71 7.18
N GLU A 276 13.37 -24.05 6.04
CA GLU A 276 13.64 -22.62 5.86
C GLU A 276 12.78 -21.72 6.76
N GLU A 277 11.61 -22.18 7.23
CA GLU A 277 10.76 -21.42 8.14
C GLU A 277 11.36 -21.36 9.56
N GLU A 278 12.10 -22.38 9.95
CA GLU A 278 12.72 -22.47 11.28
C GLU A 278 13.99 -21.61 11.36
N GLU A 279 14.69 -21.42 10.24
CA GLU A 279 15.96 -20.68 10.15
C GLU A 279 15.76 -19.20 9.74
N GLU A 280 14.53 -18.78 9.39
CA GLU A 280 14.25 -17.44 8.90
C GLU A 280 14.43 -16.39 9.99
N GLN A 281 15.44 -15.54 9.85
CA GLN A 281 15.76 -14.45 10.78
C GLN A 281 15.06 -13.14 10.41
N ASP A 282 14.66 -12.96 9.15
CA ASP A 282 13.95 -11.77 8.69
C ASP A 282 12.48 -11.82 9.14
N GLU A 283 12.14 -10.98 10.10
CA GLU A 283 10.78 -10.84 10.66
C GLU A 283 9.72 -10.56 9.59
N GLU A 284 10.04 -9.74 8.60
CA GLU A 284 9.12 -9.38 7.52
C GLU A 284 8.86 -10.59 6.60
N ARG A 285 9.90 -11.35 6.28
CA ARG A 285 9.78 -12.55 5.48
C ARG A 285 9.02 -13.64 6.23
N ARG A 286 9.26 -13.77 7.55
CA ARG A 286 8.49 -14.67 8.42
C ARG A 286 7.00 -14.33 8.41
N ARG A 287 6.63 -13.06 8.52
CA ARG A 287 5.23 -12.60 8.44
C ARG A 287 4.58 -12.95 7.10
N ARG A 288 5.31 -12.75 5.99
CA ARG A 288 4.81 -13.10 4.66
C ARG A 288 4.60 -14.61 4.51
N ARG A 289 5.54 -15.44 5.00
CA ARG A 289 5.37 -16.90 5.00
C ARG A 289 4.16 -17.32 5.83
N LYS A 290 4.03 -16.78 7.04
CA LYS A 290 2.83 -17.00 7.86
C LYS A 290 1.55 -16.65 7.10
N ALA A 291 1.50 -15.51 6.44
CA ALA A 291 0.34 -15.10 5.65
C ALA A 291 0.07 -16.07 4.48
N LEU A 292 1.10 -16.53 3.77
CA LEU A 292 0.99 -17.51 2.69
C LEU A 292 0.31 -18.80 3.18
N VAL A 293 0.80 -19.37 4.28
CA VAL A 293 0.23 -20.59 4.87
C VAL A 293 -1.22 -20.37 5.32
N LEU A 294 -1.48 -19.27 6.03
CA LEU A 294 -2.83 -18.96 6.54
C LEU A 294 -3.84 -18.79 5.41
N TYR A 295 -3.49 -18.06 4.35
CA TYR A 295 -4.38 -17.83 3.23
C TYR A 295 -4.61 -19.13 2.44
N SER A 296 -3.58 -19.97 2.29
CA SER A 296 -3.71 -21.30 1.66
C SER A 296 -4.65 -22.20 2.44
N LEU A 297 -4.49 -22.32 3.75
CA LEU A 297 -5.38 -23.12 4.60
C LEU A 297 -6.84 -22.64 4.55
N ARG A 298 -7.07 -21.33 4.54
CA ARG A 298 -8.41 -20.76 4.42
C ARG A 298 -9.02 -21.00 3.05
N ALA A 299 -8.21 -20.91 1.98
CA ALA A 299 -8.66 -21.22 0.63
C ALA A 299 -9.03 -22.71 0.49
N LEU A 300 -8.20 -23.62 1.04
CA LEU A 300 -8.47 -25.06 1.07
C LEU A 300 -9.77 -25.36 1.84
N ALA A 301 -9.98 -24.75 3.00
CA ALA A 301 -11.23 -24.90 3.75
C ALA A 301 -12.45 -24.47 2.94
N ALA A 302 -12.37 -23.34 2.25
CA ALA A 302 -13.47 -22.85 1.40
C ALA A 302 -13.71 -23.76 0.17
N LEU A 303 -12.66 -24.29 -0.44
CA LEU A 303 -12.76 -25.23 -1.57
C LEU A 303 -13.35 -26.59 -1.14
N ALA A 304 -13.10 -27.02 0.10
CA ALA A 304 -13.68 -28.24 0.68
C ALA A 304 -15.20 -28.16 0.87
N GLU A 305 -15.81 -27.00 0.84
CA GLU A 305 -17.28 -26.86 0.84
C GLU A 305 -17.91 -27.38 -0.46
N ALA A 306 -17.14 -27.43 -1.57
CA ALA A 306 -17.59 -28.06 -2.81
C ALA A 306 -17.29 -29.58 -2.79
N PRO A 307 -18.23 -30.44 -3.27
CA PRO A 307 -18.05 -31.90 -3.22
C PRO A 307 -16.76 -32.39 -3.89
N GLY A 308 -16.41 -31.85 -5.06
CA GLY A 308 -15.18 -32.19 -5.77
C GLY A 308 -13.92 -31.82 -5.00
N GLY A 309 -13.88 -30.62 -4.41
CA GLY A 309 -12.77 -30.17 -3.57
C GLY A 309 -12.62 -31.01 -2.31
N ARG A 310 -13.74 -31.34 -1.65
CA ARG A 310 -13.74 -32.20 -0.45
C ARG A 310 -13.18 -33.58 -0.74
N HIS A 311 -13.60 -34.21 -1.83
CA HIS A 311 -13.13 -35.54 -2.19
C HIS A 311 -11.61 -35.59 -2.34
N LEU A 312 -11.04 -34.63 -3.06
CA LEU A 312 -9.59 -34.54 -3.27
C LEU A 312 -8.83 -34.23 -1.95
N LEU A 313 -9.41 -33.40 -1.08
CA LEU A 313 -8.78 -33.00 0.18
C LEU A 313 -8.86 -34.09 1.25
N LEU A 314 -9.80 -35.02 1.21
CA LEU A 314 -9.85 -36.18 2.11
C LEU A 314 -8.61 -37.04 1.97
N GLU A 315 -8.06 -37.19 0.77
CA GLU A 315 -6.82 -37.96 0.55
C GLU A 315 -5.58 -37.22 1.11
N GLN A 316 -5.68 -35.90 1.35
CA GLN A 316 -4.59 -35.05 1.83
C GLN A 316 -4.68 -34.70 3.32
N LEU A 317 -5.60 -35.32 4.07
CA LEU A 317 -5.74 -35.11 5.52
C LEU A 317 -4.43 -35.29 6.27
N PRO A 318 -3.58 -36.30 6.00
CA PRO A 318 -2.32 -36.48 6.74
C PRO A 318 -1.39 -35.27 6.68
N VAL A 319 -1.41 -34.48 5.59
CA VAL A 319 -0.60 -33.27 5.45
C VAL A 319 -1.10 -32.16 6.40
N LEU A 320 -2.41 -32.02 6.51
CA LEU A 320 -3.05 -31.02 7.39
C LEU A 320 -2.92 -31.40 8.87
N GLU A 321 -3.05 -32.69 9.19
CA GLU A 321 -2.87 -33.21 10.54
C GLU A 321 -1.42 -33.04 11.01
N ALA A 322 -0.43 -33.41 10.19
CA ALA A 322 0.98 -33.21 10.47
C ALA A 322 1.32 -31.75 10.73
N ARG A 323 0.71 -30.82 9.93
CA ARG A 323 0.88 -29.39 10.19
C ARG A 323 0.28 -28.97 11.51
N THR A 324 -0.89 -29.48 11.89
CA THR A 324 -1.54 -29.17 13.18
C THR A 324 -0.72 -29.63 14.37
N GLU A 325 -0.08 -30.81 14.29
CA GLU A 325 0.72 -31.38 15.35
C GLU A 325 2.06 -30.67 15.55
N SER A 326 2.73 -30.30 14.44
CA SER A 326 4.08 -29.71 14.47
C SER A 326 4.08 -28.19 14.61
N GLU A 327 2.91 -27.52 14.55
CA GLU A 327 2.80 -26.06 14.48
C GLU A 327 2.76 -25.43 15.86
N GLU A 328 3.63 -24.43 16.09
CA GLU A 328 3.66 -23.62 17.30
C GLU A 328 2.76 -22.38 17.20
N ASP A 329 2.61 -21.82 15.99
CA ASP A 329 1.77 -20.64 15.75
C ASP A 329 0.29 -21.01 15.86
N GLN A 330 -0.39 -20.37 16.81
CA GLN A 330 -1.79 -20.66 17.11
C GLN A 330 -2.75 -20.32 15.96
N ASP A 331 -2.44 -19.32 15.13
CA ASP A 331 -3.33 -18.91 14.04
C ASP A 331 -3.26 -19.94 12.91
N ILE A 332 -2.06 -20.42 12.59
CA ILE A 332 -1.87 -21.49 11.59
C ILE A 332 -2.53 -22.78 12.07
N ARG A 333 -2.29 -23.18 13.34
CA ARG A 333 -2.89 -24.37 13.93
C ARG A 333 -4.42 -24.34 13.88
N ARG A 334 -5.03 -23.22 14.28
CA ARG A 334 -6.50 -23.04 14.21
C ARG A 334 -7.03 -23.10 12.79
N SER A 335 -6.30 -22.51 11.83
CA SER A 335 -6.70 -22.53 10.42
C SER A 335 -6.62 -23.95 9.82
N ALA A 336 -5.58 -24.73 10.18
CA ALA A 336 -5.45 -26.13 9.78
C ALA A 336 -6.59 -26.99 10.40
N GLN A 337 -6.87 -26.83 11.70
CA GLN A 337 -7.98 -27.51 12.36
C GLN A 337 -9.33 -27.18 11.73
N SER A 338 -9.56 -25.90 11.38
CA SER A 338 -10.77 -25.48 10.68
C SER A 338 -10.89 -26.13 9.30
N ALA A 339 -9.80 -26.23 8.56
CA ALA A 339 -9.79 -26.92 7.27
C ALA A 339 -10.11 -28.41 7.42
N ILE A 340 -9.48 -29.11 8.37
CA ILE A 340 -9.75 -30.51 8.69
C ILE A 340 -11.24 -30.70 9.05
N HIS A 341 -11.77 -29.82 9.90
CA HIS A 341 -13.19 -29.89 10.31
C HIS A 341 -14.15 -29.79 9.12
N VAL A 342 -13.91 -28.84 8.19
CA VAL A 342 -14.75 -28.71 6.99
C VAL A 342 -14.60 -29.89 6.05
N ILE A 343 -13.38 -30.40 5.87
CA ILE A 343 -13.12 -31.57 4.99
C ILE A 343 -13.81 -32.83 5.53
N THR A 344 -13.72 -33.07 6.83
CA THR A 344 -14.25 -34.29 7.49
C THR A 344 -15.72 -34.16 7.89
N TRP A 345 -16.32 -32.98 7.70
CA TRP A 345 -17.70 -32.75 8.08
C TRP A 345 -18.65 -33.67 7.29
N THR A 346 -19.47 -34.42 7.99
CA THR A 346 -20.57 -35.25 7.46
C THR A 346 -21.89 -34.67 7.96
N PRO A 347 -22.90 -34.46 7.08
CA PRO A 347 -24.19 -33.95 7.47
C PRO A 347 -24.95 -34.90 8.42
#